data_6d649963f7396b234eed77c59d9bc4c1
#
_entry.id   6d649963f7396b234eed77c59d9bc4c1
#
_cell.length_a   1.000
_cell.length_b   1.000
_cell.length_c   1.000
_cell.angle_alpha   90.00
_cell.angle_beta   90.00
_cell.angle_gamma   90.00
#
_symmetry.space_group_name_H-M   'P 1'
#
loop_
_entity.id
_entity.type
_entity.pdbx_description
1 polymer ?
#
loop_
_entity_poly.entity_id
_entity_poly.type
_entity_poly.pdbx_seq_one_letter_code
_entity_poly.pdbx_strand_id
1 'polypeptide(L)'
;MVILVLNCGSSSIKYQVLDVMETSHTLLAKGLVERIGLAEGDLTHKPQGKDKFELHCPIPDHTTGIRLVLDALTNPEHGVISSLEELKAAGHRVAHGGEFFEDSCLVDDEVKAKIESLYSIAPLHNPANLEGILSMEKVLPGIRQVAVFDTSFHHTIPAINYMYAIPYEYYEKYRVRKYGFHGTSHKFVARVGAEMFGLDFENSKIVTCHIGNGASVTAVKNGKSFDTSMGFSPLDGLVMGTRAGSMDVSAATYIAAKEGMSYAELDNMLNKKSGVQGITGISSDMRDIDAAYDEGNERAIIARDMYCNRIKKFVGEYAAEMGGVDLVIFTGGVGENSPEVREYVLSNMEFMGIDFDAVRNRGKRGTDYEISAEGSRVKAAVICTDEELVIAKDTYRLTK
;
A
#
# COMPACT_ATOMS: atom_id res chain seq x y z
N MET A 1 -22.62 11.65 0.42
CA MET A 1 -22.16 11.78 -0.98
C MET A 1 -21.67 10.42 -1.43
N VAL A 2 -22.28 9.84 -2.44
CA VAL A 2 -21.87 8.54 -2.97
C VAL A 2 -20.62 8.72 -3.85
N ILE A 3 -19.56 7.98 -3.51
CA ILE A 3 -18.24 8.04 -4.15
C ILE A 3 -17.83 6.63 -4.58
N LEU A 4 -17.37 6.53 -5.82
CA LEU A 4 -16.72 5.32 -6.34
C LEU A 4 -15.21 5.45 -6.17
N VAL A 5 -14.59 4.50 -5.48
CA VAL A 5 -13.13 4.39 -5.36
C VAL A 5 -12.64 3.30 -6.29
N LEU A 6 -11.63 3.62 -7.09
CA LEU A 6 -11.04 2.74 -8.09
C LEU A 6 -9.54 2.56 -7.86
N ASN A 7 -9.09 1.32 -7.92
CA ASN A 7 -7.68 0.94 -7.97
C ASN A 7 -7.48 0.04 -9.20
N CYS A 8 -6.98 0.64 -10.28
CA CYS A 8 -6.80 -0.01 -11.57
C CYS A 8 -5.36 -0.54 -11.69
N GLY A 9 -5.23 -1.86 -11.76
CA GLY A 9 -4.02 -2.56 -12.14
C GLY A 9 -4.01 -2.92 -13.64
N SER A 10 -2.93 -3.50 -14.14
CA SER A 10 -2.77 -3.85 -15.57
C SER A 10 -3.84 -4.80 -16.10
N SER A 11 -4.40 -5.67 -15.27
CA SER A 11 -5.41 -6.67 -15.65
C SER A 11 -6.56 -6.78 -14.64
N SER A 12 -6.75 -5.78 -13.77
CA SER A 12 -7.76 -5.81 -12.74
C SER A 12 -8.23 -4.42 -12.33
N ILE A 13 -9.47 -4.32 -11.82
CA ILE A 13 -10.03 -3.12 -11.18
C ILE A 13 -10.64 -3.55 -9.85
N LYS A 14 -10.00 -3.16 -8.74
CA LYS A 14 -10.61 -3.24 -7.41
C LYS A 14 -11.40 -1.96 -7.15
N TYR A 15 -12.61 -2.10 -6.63
CA TYR A 15 -13.45 -0.93 -6.35
C TYR A 15 -14.21 -1.04 -5.04
N GLN A 16 -14.53 0.12 -4.49
CA GLN A 16 -15.49 0.28 -3.40
C GLN A 16 -16.42 1.45 -3.70
N VAL A 17 -17.68 1.34 -3.25
CA VAL A 17 -18.64 2.45 -3.26
C VAL A 17 -19.01 2.78 -1.85
N LEU A 18 -18.77 4.04 -1.48
CA LEU A 18 -19.00 4.55 -0.13
C LEU A 18 -19.97 5.74 -0.17
N ASP A 19 -20.93 5.78 0.76
CA ASP A 19 -21.62 7.01 1.09
C ASP A 19 -20.83 7.74 2.18
N VAL A 20 -20.22 8.86 1.82
CA VAL A 20 -19.31 9.63 2.68
C VAL A 20 -19.99 10.91 3.14
N MET A 21 -19.95 11.16 4.44
CA MET A 21 -20.36 12.38 5.10
C MET A 21 -19.17 12.99 5.84
N GLU A 22 -19.32 14.16 6.42
CA GLU A 22 -18.21 14.89 7.06
C GLU A 22 -17.56 14.09 8.20
N THR A 23 -18.36 13.41 9.02
CA THR A 23 -17.91 12.67 10.22
C THR A 23 -18.16 11.18 10.17
N SER A 24 -18.83 10.68 9.13
CA SER A 24 -19.20 9.26 9.02
C SER A 24 -19.11 8.76 7.58
N HIS A 25 -19.13 7.47 7.42
CA HIS A 25 -19.16 6.81 6.11
C HIS A 25 -19.90 5.48 6.21
N THR A 26 -20.42 5.02 5.08
CA THR A 26 -21.03 3.70 4.95
C THR A 26 -20.52 3.04 3.67
N LEU A 27 -19.98 1.84 3.80
CA LEU A 27 -19.66 1.00 2.65
C LEU A 27 -20.96 0.48 2.04
N LEU A 28 -21.23 0.80 0.78
CA LEU A 28 -22.41 0.33 0.04
C LEU A 28 -22.12 -0.96 -0.72
N ALA A 29 -20.98 -1.01 -1.41
CA ALA A 29 -20.55 -2.19 -2.14
C ALA A 29 -19.03 -2.21 -2.30
N LYS A 30 -18.47 -3.39 -2.52
CA LYS A 30 -17.10 -3.58 -3.00
C LYS A 30 -17.05 -4.67 -4.04
N GLY A 31 -16.01 -4.66 -4.87
CA GLY A 31 -15.86 -5.69 -5.89
C GLY A 31 -14.51 -5.67 -6.58
N LEU A 32 -14.39 -6.59 -7.52
CA LEU A 32 -13.16 -6.82 -8.25
C LEU A 32 -13.52 -7.26 -9.67
N VAL A 33 -12.92 -6.63 -10.64
CA VAL A 33 -12.85 -7.08 -12.04
C VAL A 33 -11.47 -7.65 -12.26
N GLU A 34 -11.39 -8.86 -12.80
CA GLU A 34 -10.11 -9.56 -13.01
C GLU A 34 -10.00 -10.09 -14.44
N ARG A 35 -8.75 -10.41 -14.85
CA ARG A 35 -8.42 -11.00 -16.15
C ARG A 35 -8.80 -10.10 -17.34
N ILE A 36 -8.77 -8.78 -17.13
CA ILE A 36 -8.96 -7.79 -18.20
C ILE A 36 -7.95 -8.01 -19.32
N GLY A 37 -8.40 -7.99 -20.57
CA GLY A 37 -7.55 -8.24 -21.75
C GLY A 37 -7.33 -9.71 -22.08
N LEU A 38 -7.85 -10.65 -21.29
CA LEU A 38 -7.88 -12.08 -21.62
C LEU A 38 -9.16 -12.47 -22.33
N ALA A 39 -9.23 -13.71 -22.83
CA ALA A 39 -10.39 -14.23 -23.57
C ALA A 39 -11.70 -14.11 -22.74
N GLU A 40 -11.59 -14.37 -21.46
CA GLU A 40 -12.67 -14.23 -20.48
C GLU A 40 -12.15 -13.59 -19.20
N GLY A 41 -12.98 -12.77 -18.59
CA GLY A 41 -12.71 -12.11 -17.33
C GLY A 41 -13.86 -12.29 -16.34
N ASP A 42 -13.63 -11.85 -15.12
CA ASP A 42 -14.54 -12.06 -13.99
C ASP A 42 -14.87 -10.72 -13.35
N LEU A 43 -16.17 -10.48 -13.07
CA LEU A 43 -16.61 -9.43 -12.15
C LEU A 43 -17.18 -10.10 -10.91
N THR A 44 -16.63 -9.77 -9.75
CA THR A 44 -17.21 -10.08 -8.45
C THR A 44 -17.75 -8.79 -7.83
N HIS A 45 -19.05 -8.72 -7.56
CA HIS A 45 -19.71 -7.60 -6.89
C HIS A 45 -20.30 -8.07 -5.54
N LYS A 46 -19.98 -7.35 -4.47
CA LYS A 46 -20.41 -7.66 -3.10
C LYS A 46 -21.16 -6.46 -2.53
N PRO A 47 -22.45 -6.33 -2.76
CA PRO A 47 -23.29 -5.29 -2.17
C PRO A 47 -23.48 -5.55 -0.67
N GLN A 48 -23.57 -4.48 0.12
CA GLN A 48 -23.80 -4.60 1.55
C GLN A 48 -25.23 -5.10 1.81
N GLY A 49 -25.34 -6.15 2.61
CA GLY A 49 -26.65 -6.72 3.02
C GLY A 49 -27.38 -7.52 1.93
N LYS A 50 -26.72 -7.82 0.81
CA LYS A 50 -27.25 -8.66 -0.26
C LYS A 50 -26.25 -9.76 -0.62
N ASP A 51 -26.71 -10.75 -1.38
CA ASP A 51 -25.85 -11.83 -1.88
C ASP A 51 -24.80 -11.33 -2.87
N LYS A 52 -23.67 -12.01 -2.90
CA LYS A 52 -22.59 -11.78 -3.87
C LYS A 52 -23.10 -12.07 -5.28
N PHE A 53 -22.82 -11.16 -6.21
CA PHE A 53 -23.05 -11.36 -7.65
C PHE A 53 -21.71 -11.63 -8.35
N GLU A 54 -21.68 -12.59 -9.25
CA GLU A 54 -20.56 -12.93 -10.09
C GLU A 54 -20.98 -12.99 -11.57
N LEU A 55 -20.16 -12.38 -12.42
CA LEU A 55 -20.35 -12.40 -13.86
C LEU A 55 -19.06 -12.84 -14.53
N HIS A 56 -19.17 -13.82 -15.43
CA HIS A 56 -18.08 -14.32 -16.25
C HIS A 56 -18.36 -13.98 -17.71
N CYS A 57 -17.52 -13.13 -18.32
CA CYS A 57 -17.70 -12.66 -19.70
C CYS A 57 -16.40 -12.08 -20.26
N PRO A 58 -16.30 -11.86 -21.59
CA PRO A 58 -15.16 -11.14 -22.17
C PRO A 58 -15.08 -9.71 -21.64
N ILE A 59 -13.89 -9.32 -21.12
CA ILE A 59 -13.58 -7.98 -20.64
C ILE A 59 -12.30 -7.51 -21.34
N PRO A 60 -12.43 -6.95 -22.56
CA PRO A 60 -11.27 -6.64 -23.40
C PRO A 60 -10.41 -5.48 -22.88
N ASP A 61 -11.01 -4.55 -22.14
CA ASP A 61 -10.34 -3.34 -21.66
C ASP A 61 -10.94 -2.80 -20.36
N HIS A 62 -10.25 -1.81 -19.76
CA HIS A 62 -10.70 -1.16 -18.52
C HIS A 62 -12.02 -0.40 -18.70
N THR A 63 -12.27 0.17 -19.89
CA THR A 63 -13.55 0.84 -20.19
C THR A 63 -14.73 -0.11 -20.04
N THR A 64 -14.60 -1.32 -20.59
CA THR A 64 -15.60 -2.39 -20.44
C THR A 64 -15.73 -2.81 -18.97
N GLY A 65 -14.60 -2.99 -18.27
CA GLY A 65 -14.60 -3.33 -16.85
C GLY A 65 -15.34 -2.31 -15.99
N ILE A 66 -15.07 -1.01 -16.18
CA ILE A 66 -15.75 0.07 -15.45
C ILE A 66 -17.25 0.11 -15.81
N ARG A 67 -17.61 -0.08 -17.08
CA ARG A 67 -19.05 -0.15 -17.47
C ARG A 67 -19.76 -1.28 -16.73
N LEU A 68 -19.18 -2.47 -16.66
CA LEU A 68 -19.74 -3.59 -15.89
C LEU A 68 -19.89 -3.28 -14.41
N VAL A 69 -18.94 -2.55 -13.83
CA VAL A 69 -19.06 -2.07 -12.44
C VAL A 69 -20.28 -1.14 -12.31
N LEU A 70 -20.43 -0.13 -13.17
CA LEU A 70 -21.55 0.81 -13.12
C LEU A 70 -22.91 0.12 -13.36
N ASP A 71 -22.96 -0.86 -14.26
CA ASP A 71 -24.15 -1.68 -14.50
C ASP A 71 -24.51 -2.52 -13.25
N ALA A 72 -23.51 -3.09 -12.58
CA ALA A 72 -23.74 -3.84 -11.34
C ALA A 72 -24.24 -2.92 -10.20
N LEU A 73 -23.75 -1.68 -10.12
CA LEU A 73 -24.18 -0.73 -9.08
C LEU A 73 -25.65 -0.32 -9.21
N THR A 74 -26.19 -0.26 -10.43
CA THR A 74 -27.57 0.17 -10.72
C THR A 74 -28.53 -0.98 -11.00
N ASN A 75 -28.06 -2.22 -10.91
CA ASN A 75 -28.88 -3.39 -11.18
C ASN A 75 -30.03 -3.51 -10.17
N PRO A 76 -31.30 -3.83 -10.61
CA PRO A 76 -32.43 -3.91 -9.69
C PRO A 76 -32.30 -4.97 -8.58
N GLU A 77 -31.57 -6.06 -8.80
CA GLU A 77 -31.43 -7.17 -7.83
C GLU A 77 -30.27 -6.95 -6.84
N HIS A 78 -29.11 -6.65 -7.35
CA HIS A 78 -27.87 -6.56 -6.55
C HIS A 78 -27.26 -5.16 -6.51
N GLY A 79 -27.85 -4.17 -7.17
CA GLY A 79 -27.36 -2.79 -7.15
C GLY A 79 -27.54 -2.12 -5.79
N VAL A 80 -26.82 -1.01 -5.58
CA VAL A 80 -26.78 -0.25 -4.33
C VAL A 80 -27.16 1.22 -4.52
N ILE A 81 -27.34 1.67 -5.76
CA ILE A 81 -27.85 2.99 -6.14
C ILE A 81 -28.97 2.82 -7.18
N SER A 82 -29.92 3.74 -7.21
CA SER A 82 -31.07 3.68 -8.12
C SER A 82 -30.73 4.21 -9.51
N SER A 83 -29.78 5.13 -9.60
CA SER A 83 -29.29 5.68 -10.87
C SER A 83 -27.82 6.15 -10.72
N LEU A 84 -27.13 6.27 -11.86
CA LEU A 84 -25.75 6.81 -11.90
C LEU A 84 -25.68 8.28 -11.47
N GLU A 85 -26.78 9.01 -11.45
CA GLU A 85 -26.85 10.40 -10.96
C GLU A 85 -26.57 10.52 -9.46
N GLU A 86 -26.75 9.43 -8.70
CA GLU A 86 -26.40 9.39 -7.28
C GLU A 86 -24.88 9.39 -7.07
N LEU A 87 -24.11 8.88 -8.04
CA LEU A 87 -22.66 8.87 -7.99
C LEU A 87 -22.12 10.29 -8.26
N LYS A 88 -21.50 10.91 -7.27
CA LYS A 88 -21.09 12.32 -7.32
C LYS A 88 -19.64 12.54 -7.69
N ALA A 89 -18.79 11.57 -7.40
CA ALA A 89 -17.36 11.65 -7.70
C ALA A 89 -16.71 10.27 -7.77
N ALA A 90 -15.55 10.19 -8.41
CA ALA A 90 -14.69 9.02 -8.43
C ALA A 90 -13.31 9.36 -7.87
N GLY A 91 -12.82 8.55 -6.94
CA GLY A 91 -11.45 8.62 -6.41
C GLY A 91 -10.58 7.52 -7.01
N HIS A 92 -9.40 7.87 -7.48
CA HIS A 92 -8.47 6.95 -8.11
C HIS A 92 -7.18 6.83 -7.30
N ARG A 93 -6.78 5.61 -6.98
CA ARG A 93 -5.43 5.37 -6.53
C ARG A 93 -4.46 5.51 -7.71
N VAL A 94 -3.40 6.30 -7.53
CA VAL A 94 -2.29 6.44 -8.46
C VAL A 94 -1.01 6.07 -7.72
N ALA A 95 -0.25 5.14 -8.26
CA ALA A 95 0.91 4.61 -7.54
C ALA A 95 2.03 5.64 -7.37
N HIS A 96 2.27 6.51 -8.36
CA HIS A 96 3.41 7.40 -8.33
C HIS A 96 3.05 8.82 -8.77
N GLY A 97 3.25 9.77 -7.86
CA GLY A 97 3.02 11.20 -8.08
C GLY A 97 4.27 12.01 -8.43
N GLY A 98 5.46 11.38 -8.42
CA GLY A 98 6.73 12.07 -8.63
C GLY A 98 6.97 13.16 -7.60
N GLU A 99 7.60 14.23 -8.02
CA GLU A 99 7.77 15.46 -7.25
C GLU A 99 6.64 16.48 -7.55
N PHE A 100 5.62 16.11 -8.32
CA PHE A 100 4.56 17.01 -8.76
C PHE A 100 3.40 17.10 -7.76
N PHE A 101 3.16 16.05 -6.98
CA PHE A 101 1.95 15.93 -6.15
C PHE A 101 2.29 15.70 -4.68
N GLU A 102 2.05 16.75 -3.89
CA GLU A 102 2.23 16.76 -2.42
C GLU A 102 0.99 16.24 -1.67
N ASP A 103 -0.18 16.28 -2.31
CA ASP A 103 -1.47 15.81 -1.77
C ASP A 103 -2.35 15.30 -2.92
N SER A 104 -3.51 14.78 -2.58
CA SER A 104 -4.57 14.42 -3.52
C SER A 104 -5.08 15.64 -4.29
N CYS A 105 -5.43 15.47 -5.56
CA CYS A 105 -5.90 16.59 -6.39
C CYS A 105 -7.06 16.21 -7.32
N LEU A 106 -7.84 17.24 -7.73
CA LEU A 106 -8.82 17.09 -8.80
C LEU A 106 -8.09 16.77 -10.11
N VAL A 107 -8.64 15.84 -10.87
CA VAL A 107 -8.09 15.45 -12.18
C VAL A 107 -8.52 16.44 -13.24
N ASP A 108 -7.53 16.99 -13.92
CA ASP A 108 -7.64 17.79 -15.14
C ASP A 108 -6.63 17.31 -16.19
N ASP A 109 -6.52 17.99 -17.30
CA ASP A 109 -5.61 17.62 -18.39
C ASP A 109 -4.14 17.76 -17.97
N GLU A 110 -3.80 18.72 -17.11
CA GLU A 110 -2.45 18.89 -16.58
C GLU A 110 -2.06 17.73 -15.66
N VAL A 111 -2.96 17.31 -14.76
CA VAL A 111 -2.77 16.15 -13.88
C VAL A 111 -2.57 14.87 -14.70
N LYS A 112 -3.40 14.65 -15.74
CA LYS A 112 -3.25 13.49 -16.65
C LYS A 112 -1.89 13.49 -17.34
N ALA A 113 -1.46 14.62 -17.90
CA ALA A 113 -0.16 14.75 -18.56
C ALA A 113 1.03 14.52 -17.59
N LYS A 114 0.94 15.01 -16.35
CA LYS A 114 1.95 14.74 -15.31
C LYS A 114 2.02 13.26 -14.95
N ILE A 115 0.87 12.58 -14.77
CA ILE A 115 0.84 11.12 -14.50
C ILE A 115 1.49 10.36 -15.67
N GLU A 116 1.19 10.73 -16.92
CA GLU A 116 1.78 10.13 -18.12
C GLU A 116 3.30 10.31 -18.16
N SER A 117 3.79 11.52 -17.84
CA SER A 117 5.24 11.82 -17.81
C SER A 117 6.03 10.95 -16.83
N LEU A 118 5.36 10.35 -15.84
CA LEU A 118 5.94 9.45 -14.84
C LEU A 118 5.97 7.97 -15.28
N TYR A 119 5.54 7.62 -16.48
CA TYR A 119 5.55 6.23 -16.96
C TYR A 119 6.93 5.59 -16.94
N SER A 120 7.98 6.38 -17.20
CA SER A 120 9.35 5.87 -17.19
C SER A 120 9.84 5.41 -15.82
N ILE A 121 9.31 5.99 -14.73
CA ILE A 121 9.69 5.64 -13.35
C ILE A 121 8.67 4.72 -12.67
N ALA A 122 7.44 4.62 -13.19
CA ALA A 122 6.40 3.73 -12.68
C ALA A 122 5.71 2.93 -13.81
N PRO A 123 6.46 2.20 -14.67
CA PRO A 123 5.92 1.59 -15.88
C PRO A 123 4.89 0.48 -15.62
N LEU A 124 4.93 -0.14 -14.45
CA LEU A 124 4.03 -1.24 -14.08
C LEU A 124 2.69 -0.76 -13.49
N HIS A 125 2.57 0.52 -13.12
CA HIS A 125 1.42 1.02 -12.35
C HIS A 125 0.75 2.23 -13.01
N ASN A 126 1.48 3.32 -13.24
CA ASN A 126 0.91 4.57 -13.71
C ASN A 126 0.14 4.46 -15.04
N PRO A 127 0.58 3.67 -16.05
CA PRO A 127 -0.22 3.48 -17.27
C PRO A 127 -1.62 2.93 -16.98
N ALA A 128 -1.75 1.90 -16.16
CA ALA A 128 -3.03 1.32 -15.80
C ALA A 128 -3.87 2.27 -14.92
N ASN A 129 -3.23 3.02 -14.02
CA ASN A 129 -3.93 4.00 -13.19
C ASN A 129 -4.52 5.14 -14.05
N LEU A 130 -3.76 5.67 -15.01
CA LEU A 130 -4.27 6.70 -15.93
C LEU A 130 -5.36 6.14 -16.86
N GLU A 131 -5.20 4.92 -17.35
CA GLU A 131 -6.25 4.24 -18.15
C GLU A 131 -7.57 4.12 -17.37
N GLY A 132 -7.53 3.85 -16.06
CA GLY A 132 -8.70 3.87 -15.19
C GLY A 132 -9.40 5.24 -15.15
N ILE A 133 -8.63 6.32 -15.04
CA ILE A 133 -9.14 7.70 -15.07
C ILE A 133 -9.80 8.01 -16.42
N LEU A 134 -9.10 7.73 -17.53
CA LEU A 134 -9.59 7.98 -18.90
C LEU A 134 -10.83 7.13 -19.22
N SER A 135 -10.85 5.88 -18.76
CA SER A 135 -11.99 4.99 -18.93
C SER A 135 -13.22 5.48 -18.16
N MET A 136 -13.03 5.98 -16.93
CA MET A 136 -14.12 6.56 -16.14
C MET A 136 -14.67 7.83 -16.79
N GLU A 137 -13.82 8.71 -17.30
CA GLU A 137 -14.19 9.91 -18.04
C GLU A 137 -15.01 9.57 -19.30
N LYS A 138 -14.65 8.49 -20.01
CA LYS A 138 -15.33 8.02 -21.21
C LYS A 138 -16.70 7.40 -20.92
N VAL A 139 -16.82 6.65 -19.81
CA VAL A 139 -18.06 5.92 -19.48
C VAL A 139 -19.07 6.82 -18.77
N LEU A 140 -18.59 7.74 -17.93
CA LEU A 140 -19.43 8.71 -17.20
C LEU A 140 -18.87 10.13 -17.36
N PRO A 141 -19.09 10.76 -18.53
CA PRO A 141 -18.57 12.10 -18.82
C PRO A 141 -19.08 13.14 -17.80
N GLY A 142 -18.17 14.01 -17.36
CA GLY A 142 -18.48 15.10 -16.43
C GLY A 142 -18.47 14.73 -14.95
N ILE A 143 -18.24 13.46 -14.58
CA ILE A 143 -18.03 13.10 -13.18
C ILE A 143 -16.74 13.74 -12.68
N ARG A 144 -16.76 14.33 -11.48
CA ARG A 144 -15.56 14.85 -10.84
C ARG A 144 -14.65 13.68 -10.42
N GLN A 145 -13.38 13.76 -10.77
CA GLN A 145 -12.42 12.72 -10.46
C GLN A 145 -11.28 13.29 -9.60
N VAL A 146 -10.79 12.49 -8.65
CA VAL A 146 -9.69 12.83 -7.75
C VAL A 146 -8.60 11.76 -7.86
N ALA A 147 -7.35 12.19 -8.04
CA ALA A 147 -6.18 11.32 -7.96
C ALA A 147 -5.56 11.38 -6.57
N VAL A 148 -5.34 10.20 -5.98
CA VAL A 148 -4.70 10.01 -4.67
C VAL A 148 -3.43 9.20 -4.88
N PHE A 149 -2.28 9.78 -4.51
CA PHE A 149 -0.98 9.21 -4.84
C PHE A 149 -0.36 8.49 -3.65
N ASP A 150 0.11 7.26 -3.84
CA ASP A 150 0.80 6.49 -2.79
C ASP A 150 2.08 7.19 -2.30
N THR A 151 2.69 8.02 -3.14
CA THR A 151 3.95 8.73 -2.84
C THR A 151 3.73 10.08 -2.16
N SER A 152 2.53 10.66 -2.17
CA SER A 152 2.29 12.05 -1.74
C SER A 152 2.62 12.29 -0.26
N PHE A 153 2.28 11.36 0.64
CA PHE A 153 2.63 11.48 2.05
C PHE A 153 4.14 11.58 2.29
N HIS A 154 4.93 10.92 1.44
CA HIS A 154 6.39 10.89 1.51
C HIS A 154 7.06 12.13 0.89
N HIS A 155 6.31 13.05 0.32
CA HIS A 155 6.84 14.31 -0.24
C HIS A 155 7.58 15.14 0.82
N THR A 156 7.22 14.99 2.08
CA THR A 156 7.82 15.72 3.21
C THR A 156 9.17 15.16 3.67
N ILE A 157 9.65 14.04 3.12
CA ILE A 157 10.96 13.46 3.46
C ILE A 157 12.06 14.47 3.14
N PRO A 158 12.95 14.81 4.09
CA PRO A 158 14.02 15.77 3.86
C PRO A 158 15.10 15.23 2.91
N ALA A 159 15.82 16.13 2.25
CA ALA A 159 16.84 15.79 1.24
C ALA A 159 17.89 14.80 1.74
N ILE A 160 18.27 14.90 3.00
CA ILE A 160 19.25 13.99 3.63
C ILE A 160 18.78 12.51 3.60
N ASN A 161 17.46 12.26 3.56
CA ASN A 161 16.86 10.93 3.60
C ASN A 161 16.38 10.47 2.22
N TYR A 162 16.04 11.39 1.31
CA TYR A 162 15.59 10.99 -0.03
C TYR A 162 16.70 10.91 -1.08
N MET A 163 17.87 11.56 -0.86
CA MET A 163 18.95 11.55 -1.83
C MET A 163 19.74 10.25 -1.77
N TYR A 164 20.12 9.73 -2.94
CA TYR A 164 21.12 8.67 -3.02
C TYR A 164 22.53 9.27 -3.16
N ALA A 165 23.51 8.65 -2.54
CA ALA A 165 24.92 9.08 -2.60
C ALA A 165 25.58 8.65 -3.93
N ILE A 166 25.02 9.14 -5.04
CA ILE A 166 25.49 8.97 -6.42
C ILE A 166 25.71 10.36 -7.06
N PRO A 167 26.33 10.48 -8.25
CA PRO A 167 26.52 11.79 -8.88
C PRO A 167 25.20 12.58 -8.94
N TYR A 168 25.25 13.81 -8.42
CA TYR A 168 24.06 14.66 -8.22
C TYR A 168 23.28 14.93 -9.51
N GLU A 169 24.00 14.94 -10.67
CA GLU A 169 23.41 15.10 -12.00
C GLU A 169 22.30 14.09 -12.32
N TYR A 170 22.32 12.89 -11.73
CA TYR A 170 21.26 11.89 -11.95
C TYR A 170 19.96 12.27 -11.23
N TYR A 171 20.05 12.94 -10.10
CA TYR A 171 18.88 13.56 -9.50
C TYR A 171 18.34 14.69 -10.37
N GLU A 172 19.20 15.62 -10.81
CA GLU A 172 18.78 16.77 -11.62
C GLU A 172 18.15 16.34 -12.95
N LYS A 173 18.76 15.36 -13.62
CA LYS A 173 18.37 14.94 -14.96
C LYS A 173 17.20 13.96 -14.97
N TYR A 174 17.21 12.99 -14.05
CA TYR A 174 16.29 11.85 -14.08
C TYR A 174 15.40 11.76 -12.86
N ARG A 175 15.53 12.69 -11.91
CA ARG A 175 14.79 12.67 -10.65
C ARG A 175 14.98 11.37 -9.87
N VAL A 176 16.22 10.81 -9.90
CA VAL A 176 16.58 9.60 -9.15
C VAL A 176 16.74 9.95 -7.67
N ARG A 177 15.72 9.61 -6.90
CA ARG A 177 15.63 9.83 -5.46
C ARG A 177 14.72 8.78 -4.83
N LYS A 178 14.71 8.67 -3.50
CA LYS A 178 13.68 7.92 -2.77
C LYS A 178 12.33 8.66 -2.89
N TYR A 179 11.28 7.93 -3.23
CA TYR A 179 9.89 8.41 -3.25
C TYR A 179 9.06 7.78 -2.14
N GLY A 180 9.21 6.46 -1.93
CA GLY A 180 8.38 5.72 -0.98
C GLY A 180 6.97 5.44 -1.51
N PHE A 181 6.29 4.47 -0.90
CA PHE A 181 4.96 4.00 -1.32
C PHE A 181 4.12 3.65 -0.08
N HIS A 182 2.87 3.21 -0.29
CA HIS A 182 1.89 2.98 0.78
C HIS A 182 1.62 4.24 1.65
N GLY A 183 1.90 5.43 1.12
CA GLY A 183 1.78 6.68 1.86
C GLY A 183 0.39 6.93 2.41
N THR A 184 -0.65 6.56 1.65
CA THR A 184 -2.05 6.62 2.06
C THR A 184 -2.29 5.80 3.34
N SER A 185 -1.78 4.56 3.39
CA SER A 185 -1.88 3.70 4.56
C SER A 185 -1.06 4.24 5.73
N HIS A 186 0.21 4.59 5.52
CA HIS A 186 1.08 5.12 6.58
C HIS A 186 0.52 6.38 7.24
N LYS A 187 0.02 7.32 6.45
CA LYS A 187 -0.64 8.55 6.96
C LYS A 187 -1.87 8.23 7.81
N PHE A 188 -2.70 7.32 7.30
CA PHE A 188 -3.94 6.93 7.97
C PHE A 188 -3.69 6.25 9.31
N VAL A 189 -2.90 5.17 9.34
CA VAL A 189 -2.69 4.39 10.57
C VAL A 189 -1.89 5.18 11.62
N ALA A 190 -0.98 6.07 11.19
CA ALA A 190 -0.24 6.92 12.12
C ALA A 190 -1.18 7.90 12.85
N ARG A 191 -2.15 8.48 12.13
CA ARG A 191 -3.15 9.39 12.71
C ARG A 191 -4.10 8.64 13.65
N VAL A 192 -4.66 7.52 13.20
CA VAL A 192 -5.56 6.68 14.02
C VAL A 192 -4.85 6.19 15.28
N GLY A 193 -3.59 5.75 15.17
CA GLY A 193 -2.80 5.33 16.32
C GLY A 193 -2.50 6.47 17.29
N ALA A 194 -2.17 7.66 16.79
CA ALA A 194 -1.99 8.83 17.66
C ALA A 194 -3.28 9.16 18.43
N GLU A 195 -4.43 9.15 17.76
CA GLU A 195 -5.74 9.37 18.38
C GLU A 195 -6.05 8.29 19.45
N MET A 196 -5.78 7.00 19.14
CA MET A 196 -6.01 5.88 20.05
C MET A 196 -5.26 6.00 21.37
N PHE A 197 -4.04 6.55 21.34
CA PHE A 197 -3.20 6.72 22.53
C PHE A 197 -3.19 8.15 23.09
N GLY A 198 -4.00 9.06 22.55
CA GLY A 198 -4.04 10.46 22.98
C GLY A 198 -2.72 11.22 22.74
N LEU A 199 -1.94 10.81 21.74
CA LEU A 199 -0.71 11.50 21.35
C LEU A 199 -1.05 12.72 20.50
N ASP A 200 -0.28 13.80 20.69
CA ASP A 200 -0.29 14.91 19.74
C ASP A 200 0.43 14.50 18.46
N PHE A 201 -0.35 14.27 17.40
CA PHE A 201 0.19 13.81 16.12
C PHE A 201 1.28 14.72 15.55
N GLU A 202 1.12 16.04 15.71
CA GLU A 202 2.06 17.04 15.21
C GLU A 202 3.35 17.15 16.07
N ASN A 203 3.42 16.48 17.22
CA ASN A 203 4.58 16.46 18.11
C ASN A 203 5.02 15.03 18.49
N SER A 204 4.59 14.01 17.75
CA SER A 204 4.90 12.61 18.02
C SER A 204 5.92 12.01 17.04
N LYS A 205 6.49 10.87 17.44
CA LYS A 205 7.41 10.04 16.67
C LYS A 205 6.84 8.63 16.54
N ILE A 206 6.33 8.30 15.37
CA ILE A 206 5.62 7.06 15.12
C ILE A 206 6.34 6.25 14.05
N VAL A 207 6.52 4.96 14.28
CA VAL A 207 6.97 4.02 13.25
C VAL A 207 5.77 3.19 12.81
N THR A 208 5.47 3.22 11.52
CA THR A 208 4.37 2.44 10.94
C THR A 208 4.92 1.33 10.05
N CYS A 209 4.48 0.11 10.28
CA CYS A 209 4.88 -1.10 9.56
C CYS A 209 3.69 -1.60 8.73
N HIS A 210 3.61 -1.20 7.46
CA HIS A 210 2.64 -1.73 6.51
C HIS A 210 3.20 -3.02 5.92
N ILE A 211 2.71 -4.17 6.40
CA ILE A 211 3.27 -5.48 6.11
C ILE A 211 2.25 -6.35 5.39
N GLY A 212 2.45 -6.52 4.10
CA GLY A 212 1.66 -7.37 3.20
C GLY A 212 2.55 -8.15 2.26
N ASN A 213 2.04 -8.53 1.08
CA ASN A 213 2.86 -9.11 0.02
C ASN A 213 3.89 -8.09 -0.53
N GLY A 214 3.49 -6.81 -0.68
CA GLY A 214 4.40 -5.67 -0.66
C GLY A 214 4.46 -5.12 0.76
N ALA A 215 5.62 -4.64 1.23
CA ALA A 215 5.80 -4.21 2.60
C ALA A 215 6.72 -3.01 2.71
N SER A 216 6.41 -2.10 3.63
CA SER A 216 7.26 -0.94 3.96
C SER A 216 7.13 -0.55 5.43
N VAL A 217 8.17 0.10 5.93
CA VAL A 217 8.19 0.75 7.23
C VAL A 217 8.39 2.25 6.99
N THR A 218 7.72 3.10 7.76
CA THR A 218 7.84 4.55 7.63
C THR A 218 8.06 5.19 9.01
N ALA A 219 9.02 6.10 9.05
CA ALA A 219 9.22 7.03 10.16
C ALA A 219 8.28 8.23 9.98
N VAL A 220 7.35 8.41 10.92
CA VAL A 220 6.45 9.59 10.95
C VAL A 220 6.88 10.47 12.12
N LYS A 221 7.38 11.66 11.81
CA LYS A 221 7.85 12.61 12.80
C LYS A 221 7.06 13.91 12.67
N ASN A 222 6.44 14.32 13.77
CA ASN A 222 5.65 15.56 13.81
C ASN A 222 4.60 15.63 12.70
N GLY A 223 3.83 14.54 12.54
CA GLY A 223 2.76 14.45 11.56
C GLY A 223 3.18 14.25 10.10
N LYS A 224 4.48 14.19 9.82
CA LYS A 224 5.07 14.13 8.47
C LYS A 224 5.88 12.86 8.27
N SER A 225 5.89 12.34 7.04
CA SER A 225 6.83 11.29 6.65
C SER A 225 8.25 11.85 6.71
N PHE A 226 9.09 11.24 7.53
CA PHE A 226 10.47 11.65 7.75
C PHE A 226 11.46 10.75 6.99
N ASP A 227 11.19 9.45 6.96
CA ASP A 227 11.85 8.48 6.09
C ASP A 227 10.93 7.27 5.83
N THR A 228 11.26 6.47 4.81
CA THR A 228 10.52 5.24 4.48
C THR A 228 11.44 4.22 3.83
N SER A 229 11.12 2.94 3.98
CA SER A 229 11.99 1.85 3.54
C SER A 229 11.94 1.58 2.03
N MET A 230 10.84 1.84 1.34
CA MET A 230 10.80 1.78 -0.12
C MET A 230 11.51 2.98 -0.72
N GLY A 231 12.25 2.76 -1.80
CA GLY A 231 13.14 3.72 -2.40
C GLY A 231 12.58 4.44 -3.63
N PHE A 232 13.39 4.51 -4.67
CA PHE A 232 13.02 4.97 -6.01
C PHE A 232 11.87 4.13 -6.58
N SER A 233 11.88 2.85 -6.30
CA SER A 233 10.83 1.90 -6.66
C SER A 233 10.37 1.11 -5.42
N PRO A 234 9.25 0.34 -5.51
CA PRO A 234 8.80 -0.52 -4.43
C PRO A 234 9.68 -1.76 -4.18
N LEU A 235 10.83 -1.88 -4.84
CA LEU A 235 11.77 -2.99 -4.67
C LEU A 235 12.59 -2.87 -3.39
N ASP A 236 13.03 -1.65 -3.05
CA ASP A 236 13.94 -1.40 -1.94
C ASP A 236 13.28 -1.62 -0.56
N GLY A 237 14.10 -1.80 0.47
CA GLY A 237 13.68 -1.90 1.87
C GLY A 237 13.53 -3.32 2.38
N LEU A 238 12.31 -3.70 2.71
CA LEU A 238 11.99 -4.99 3.35
C LEU A 238 12.16 -6.18 2.39
N VAL A 239 12.45 -7.35 2.93
CA VAL A 239 12.19 -8.61 2.25
C VAL A 239 10.68 -8.74 2.10
N MET A 240 10.19 -9.09 0.91
CA MET A 240 8.75 -9.16 0.61
C MET A 240 8.37 -10.54 0.08
N GLY A 241 7.14 -10.73 -0.34
CA GLY A 241 6.71 -12.01 -0.92
C GLY A 241 7.58 -12.49 -2.08
N THR A 242 7.80 -11.61 -3.08
CA THR A 242 8.59 -11.90 -4.29
C THR A 242 9.73 -10.93 -4.54
N ARG A 243 9.85 -9.84 -3.78
CA ARG A 243 10.87 -8.79 -3.94
C ARG A 243 12.01 -9.00 -2.95
N ALA A 244 13.23 -8.79 -3.44
CA ALA A 244 14.46 -8.99 -2.65
C ALA A 244 14.59 -8.02 -1.47
N GLY A 245 14.06 -6.79 -1.60
CA GLY A 245 14.38 -5.69 -0.69
C GLY A 245 15.80 -5.16 -0.89
N SER A 246 16.29 -4.37 0.07
CA SER A 246 17.64 -3.81 0.02
C SER A 246 18.71 -4.91 -0.01
N MET A 247 19.64 -4.79 -0.94
CA MET A 247 20.80 -5.66 -1.05
C MET A 247 22.00 -4.90 -1.62
N ASP A 248 23.18 -5.48 -1.55
CA ASP A 248 24.36 -4.95 -2.21
C ASP A 248 24.18 -4.95 -3.74
N VAL A 249 24.26 -3.77 -4.35
CA VAL A 249 24.16 -3.59 -5.81
C VAL A 249 25.23 -4.42 -6.54
N SER A 250 26.43 -4.56 -5.95
CA SER A 250 27.50 -5.37 -6.55
C SER A 250 27.14 -6.86 -6.62
N ALA A 251 26.37 -7.37 -5.64
CA ALA A 251 25.88 -8.74 -5.69
C ALA A 251 24.87 -8.94 -6.83
N ALA A 252 23.95 -7.99 -7.04
CA ALA A 252 22.97 -8.05 -8.12
C ALA A 252 23.65 -8.02 -9.51
N THR A 253 24.58 -7.08 -9.72
CA THR A 253 25.32 -6.96 -10.99
C THR A 253 26.27 -8.14 -11.23
N TYR A 254 26.85 -8.71 -10.17
CA TYR A 254 27.68 -9.92 -10.26
C TYR A 254 26.86 -11.13 -10.77
N ILE A 255 25.67 -11.35 -10.21
CA ILE A 255 24.76 -12.41 -10.66
C ILE A 255 24.38 -12.18 -12.12
N ALA A 256 23.97 -10.97 -12.49
CA ALA A 256 23.61 -10.62 -13.85
C ALA A 256 24.74 -10.92 -14.85
N ALA A 257 25.98 -10.57 -14.50
CA ALA A 257 27.15 -10.85 -15.34
C ALA A 257 27.46 -12.35 -15.44
N LYS A 258 27.27 -13.13 -14.37
CA LYS A 258 27.51 -14.60 -14.37
C LYS A 258 26.47 -15.36 -15.19
N GLU A 259 25.21 -14.94 -15.10
CA GLU A 259 24.09 -15.58 -15.78
C GLU A 259 23.81 -14.98 -17.18
N GLY A 260 24.55 -13.94 -17.59
CA GLY A 260 24.32 -13.24 -18.87
C GLY A 260 22.97 -12.53 -18.95
N MET A 261 22.45 -12.05 -17.81
CA MET A 261 21.14 -11.41 -17.74
C MET A 261 21.16 -10.01 -18.36
N SER A 262 20.13 -9.71 -19.12
CA SER A 262 19.78 -8.32 -19.47
C SER A 262 19.28 -7.55 -18.25
N TYR A 263 19.21 -6.22 -18.36
CA TYR A 263 18.61 -5.39 -17.31
C TYR A 263 17.18 -5.83 -16.95
N ALA A 264 16.35 -6.13 -17.95
CA ALA A 264 14.97 -6.57 -17.73
C ALA A 264 14.86 -7.92 -17.02
N GLU A 265 15.78 -8.84 -17.28
CA GLU A 265 15.83 -10.13 -16.59
C GLU A 265 16.28 -9.98 -15.14
N LEU A 266 17.28 -9.11 -14.88
CA LEU A 266 17.71 -8.77 -13.53
C LEU A 266 16.58 -8.12 -12.75
N ASP A 267 15.91 -7.11 -13.32
CA ASP A 267 14.76 -6.44 -12.69
C ASP A 267 13.64 -7.43 -12.37
N ASN A 268 13.30 -8.30 -13.32
CA ASN A 268 12.30 -9.35 -13.11
C ASN A 268 12.71 -10.36 -12.02
N MET A 269 13.97 -10.72 -11.95
CA MET A 269 14.49 -11.60 -10.89
C MET A 269 14.32 -10.97 -9.53
N LEU A 270 14.73 -9.71 -9.36
CA LEU A 270 14.67 -8.98 -8.08
C LEU A 270 13.24 -8.67 -7.63
N ASN A 271 12.32 -8.40 -8.57
CA ASN A 271 10.94 -8.02 -8.27
C ASN A 271 9.97 -9.19 -8.15
N LYS A 272 10.17 -10.29 -8.92
CA LYS A 272 9.16 -11.35 -9.09
C LYS A 272 9.62 -12.74 -8.73
N LYS A 273 10.94 -12.98 -8.57
CA LYS A 273 11.51 -14.31 -8.31
C LYS A 273 12.38 -14.36 -7.05
N SER A 274 12.35 -13.30 -6.25
CA SER A 274 13.13 -13.15 -5.01
C SER A 274 12.22 -13.17 -3.77
N GLY A 275 12.60 -12.51 -2.70
CA GLY A 275 11.85 -12.45 -1.45
C GLY A 275 11.74 -13.82 -0.77
N VAL A 276 10.70 -14.00 0.05
CA VAL A 276 10.50 -15.27 0.76
C VAL A 276 10.27 -16.42 -0.22
N GLN A 277 9.58 -16.16 -1.34
CA GLN A 277 9.38 -17.16 -2.41
C GLN A 277 10.72 -17.59 -3.03
N GLY A 278 11.61 -16.64 -3.34
CA GLY A 278 12.90 -16.93 -3.95
C GLY A 278 13.83 -17.73 -3.03
N ILE A 279 13.79 -17.48 -1.72
CA ILE A 279 14.56 -18.21 -0.72
C ILE A 279 14.02 -19.62 -0.52
N THR A 280 12.71 -19.75 -0.39
CA THR A 280 12.07 -21.03 -0.03
C THR A 280 11.79 -21.92 -1.23
N GLY A 281 11.45 -21.34 -2.38
CA GLY A 281 10.91 -22.06 -3.53
C GLY A 281 9.47 -22.58 -3.32
N ILE A 282 8.78 -22.16 -2.23
CA ILE A 282 7.45 -22.66 -1.86
C ILE A 282 6.37 -21.69 -2.38
N SER A 283 6.28 -20.51 -1.78
CA SER A 283 5.19 -19.55 -2.01
C SER A 283 5.63 -18.13 -1.64
N SER A 284 4.91 -17.14 -2.12
CA SER A 284 4.99 -15.73 -1.65
C SER A 284 4.03 -15.45 -0.49
N ASP A 285 3.16 -16.38 -0.14
CA ASP A 285 2.18 -16.25 0.94
C ASP A 285 2.82 -16.64 2.29
N MET A 286 2.82 -15.72 3.25
CA MET A 286 3.40 -15.97 4.57
C MET A 286 2.73 -17.10 5.32
N ARG A 287 1.47 -17.43 5.03
CA ARG A 287 0.77 -18.57 5.65
C ARG A 287 1.39 -19.90 5.25
N ASP A 288 1.81 -20.03 4.00
CA ASP A 288 2.50 -21.23 3.51
C ASP A 288 3.92 -21.30 4.08
N ILE A 289 4.58 -20.15 4.25
CA ILE A 289 5.90 -20.06 4.86
C ILE A 289 5.83 -20.41 6.36
N ASP A 290 4.83 -19.92 7.08
CA ASP A 290 4.62 -20.24 8.50
C ASP A 290 4.35 -21.74 8.69
N ALA A 291 3.52 -22.36 7.83
CA ALA A 291 3.28 -23.81 7.86
C ALA A 291 4.58 -24.61 7.65
N ALA A 292 5.39 -24.24 6.65
CA ALA A 292 6.68 -24.89 6.38
C ALA A 292 7.71 -24.63 7.51
N TYR A 293 7.66 -23.47 8.15
CA TYR A 293 8.48 -23.15 9.33
C TYR A 293 8.15 -24.09 10.49
N ASP A 294 6.87 -24.30 10.78
CA ASP A 294 6.41 -25.18 11.87
C ASP A 294 6.76 -26.65 11.61
N GLU A 295 6.87 -27.06 10.34
CA GLU A 295 7.36 -28.37 9.91
C GLU A 295 8.89 -28.51 10.01
N GLY A 296 9.62 -27.45 10.34
CA GLY A 296 11.08 -27.45 10.48
C GLY A 296 11.84 -27.32 9.15
N ASN A 297 11.20 -26.79 8.08
CA ASN A 297 11.88 -26.55 6.81
C ASN A 297 12.94 -25.47 6.97
N GLU A 298 14.22 -25.81 6.77
CA GLU A 298 15.37 -24.92 7.00
C GLU A 298 15.29 -23.61 6.18
N ARG A 299 14.85 -23.69 4.92
CA ARG A 299 14.74 -22.49 4.08
C ARG A 299 13.58 -21.60 4.51
N ALA A 300 12.48 -22.17 5.00
CA ALA A 300 11.36 -21.43 5.52
C ALA A 300 11.73 -20.71 6.83
N ILE A 301 12.51 -21.37 7.70
CA ILE A 301 13.05 -20.78 8.93
C ILE A 301 13.93 -19.57 8.57
N ILE A 302 14.89 -19.72 7.68
CA ILE A 302 15.78 -18.63 7.24
C ILE A 302 14.96 -17.49 6.62
N ALA A 303 14.03 -17.77 5.73
CA ALA A 303 13.24 -16.76 5.02
C ALA A 303 12.37 -15.95 5.96
N ARG A 304 11.67 -16.62 6.90
CA ARG A 304 10.83 -15.97 7.89
C ARG A 304 11.64 -15.11 8.86
N ASP A 305 12.75 -15.64 9.35
CA ASP A 305 13.63 -14.89 10.24
C ASP A 305 14.26 -13.68 9.56
N MET A 306 14.69 -13.81 8.31
CA MET A 306 15.16 -12.66 7.50
C MET A 306 14.08 -11.60 7.31
N TYR A 307 12.86 -12.03 7.00
CA TYR A 307 11.71 -11.15 6.83
C TYR A 307 11.43 -10.35 8.10
N CYS A 308 11.27 -11.03 9.22
CA CYS A 308 10.99 -10.39 10.52
C CYS A 308 12.16 -9.52 10.99
N ASN A 309 13.41 -10.01 10.87
CA ASN A 309 14.59 -9.27 11.27
C ASN A 309 14.80 -7.99 10.46
N ARG A 310 14.43 -7.98 9.18
CA ARG A 310 14.51 -6.77 8.36
C ARG A 310 13.51 -5.71 8.84
N ILE A 311 12.28 -6.09 9.21
CA ILE A 311 11.29 -5.18 9.79
C ILE A 311 11.84 -4.61 11.11
N LYS A 312 12.35 -5.46 12.00
CA LYS A 312 12.94 -5.06 13.28
C LYS A 312 14.08 -4.05 13.11
N LYS A 313 14.95 -4.26 12.13
CA LYS A 313 16.06 -3.33 11.83
C LYS A 313 15.53 -1.95 11.45
N PHE A 314 14.52 -1.85 10.58
CA PHE A 314 13.93 -0.57 10.20
C PHE A 314 13.22 0.13 11.37
N VAL A 315 12.57 -0.61 12.27
CA VAL A 315 11.99 -0.02 13.49
C VAL A 315 13.08 0.62 14.34
N GLY A 316 14.23 -0.07 14.54
CA GLY A 316 15.37 0.44 15.28
C GLY A 316 16.06 1.63 14.59
N GLU A 317 16.27 1.54 13.29
CA GLU A 317 16.86 2.59 12.44
C GLU A 317 16.04 3.89 12.53
N TYR A 318 14.74 3.81 12.32
CA TYR A 318 13.87 4.98 12.34
C TYR A 318 13.68 5.57 13.74
N ALA A 319 13.68 4.74 14.78
CA ALA A 319 13.70 5.25 16.14
C ALA A 319 14.98 6.03 16.45
N ALA A 320 16.15 5.55 15.99
CA ALA A 320 17.42 6.24 16.14
C ALA A 320 17.45 7.55 15.35
N GLU A 321 16.96 7.53 14.09
CA GLU A 321 16.93 8.68 13.20
C GLU A 321 16.00 9.81 13.70
N MET A 322 14.84 9.45 14.24
CA MET A 322 13.92 10.41 14.84
C MET A 322 14.38 10.91 16.24
N GLY A 323 15.38 10.25 16.85
CA GLY A 323 15.81 10.53 18.21
C GLY A 323 14.83 10.04 19.27
N GLY A 324 14.22 8.87 19.05
CA GLY A 324 13.23 8.19 19.89
C GLY A 324 12.00 7.76 19.11
N VAL A 325 11.10 7.04 19.78
CA VAL A 325 9.82 6.60 19.25
C VAL A 325 8.79 6.63 20.39
N ASP A 326 7.55 6.98 20.07
CA ASP A 326 6.41 7.02 21.00
C ASP A 326 5.46 5.86 20.73
N LEU A 327 5.33 5.44 19.45
CA LEU A 327 4.37 4.43 19.02
C LEU A 327 4.92 3.63 17.82
N VAL A 328 4.76 2.30 17.87
CA VAL A 328 4.99 1.39 16.74
C VAL A 328 3.68 0.77 16.30
N ILE A 329 3.33 0.87 15.01
CA ILE A 329 2.06 0.38 14.46
C ILE A 329 2.32 -0.72 13.43
N PHE A 330 1.57 -1.81 13.55
CA PHE A 330 1.50 -2.87 12.54
C PHE A 330 0.18 -2.81 11.78
N THR A 331 0.25 -2.89 10.45
CA THR A 331 -0.89 -2.84 9.56
C THR A 331 -0.63 -3.64 8.28
N GLY A 332 -1.63 -3.75 7.42
CA GLY A 332 -1.56 -4.58 6.22
C GLY A 332 -1.77 -6.06 6.50
N GLY A 333 -1.94 -6.86 5.45
CA GLY A 333 -2.42 -8.23 5.57
C GLY A 333 -1.64 -9.12 6.55
N VAL A 334 -0.30 -9.05 6.56
CA VAL A 334 0.55 -9.79 7.50
C VAL A 334 0.65 -9.04 8.83
N GLY A 335 0.85 -7.72 8.81
CA GLY A 335 0.97 -6.90 10.02
C GLY A 335 -0.24 -7.01 10.93
N GLU A 336 -1.44 -7.06 10.36
CA GLU A 336 -2.70 -7.21 11.10
C GLU A 336 -2.96 -8.66 11.57
N ASN A 337 -2.55 -9.67 10.80
CA ASN A 337 -3.02 -11.03 10.98
C ASN A 337 -1.97 -12.05 11.46
N SER A 338 -0.67 -11.66 11.52
CA SER A 338 0.40 -12.55 12.02
C SER A 338 0.95 -12.06 13.36
N PRO A 339 0.45 -12.59 14.49
CA PRO A 339 1.00 -12.28 15.80
C PRO A 339 2.45 -12.74 15.96
N GLU A 340 2.86 -13.80 15.27
CA GLU A 340 4.21 -14.35 15.31
C GLU A 340 5.25 -13.37 14.71
N VAL A 341 4.90 -12.72 13.60
CA VAL A 341 5.75 -11.68 12.99
C VAL A 341 5.92 -10.49 13.95
N ARG A 342 4.83 -10.00 14.54
CA ARG A 342 4.88 -8.88 15.48
C ARG A 342 5.67 -9.22 16.74
N GLU A 343 5.50 -10.43 17.28
CA GLU A 343 6.26 -10.94 18.42
C GLU A 343 7.76 -10.97 18.13
N TYR A 344 8.17 -11.53 16.99
CA TYR A 344 9.58 -11.53 16.59
C TYR A 344 10.14 -10.10 16.49
N VAL A 345 9.41 -9.20 15.85
CA VAL A 345 9.85 -7.82 15.63
C VAL A 345 10.03 -7.08 16.96
N LEU A 346 9.09 -7.22 17.89
CA LEU A 346 9.09 -6.47 19.16
C LEU A 346 9.87 -7.15 20.28
N SER A 347 10.20 -8.45 20.18
CA SER A 347 11.01 -9.14 21.18
C SER A 347 12.38 -8.51 21.36
N ASN A 348 12.85 -8.41 22.62
CA ASN A 348 14.13 -7.82 22.98
C ASN A 348 14.28 -6.35 22.53
N MET A 349 13.20 -5.57 22.58
CA MET A 349 13.19 -4.13 22.31
C MET A 349 12.89 -3.29 23.58
N GLU A 350 12.97 -3.88 24.76
CA GLU A 350 12.75 -3.23 26.05
C GLU A 350 13.75 -2.07 26.27
N PHE A 351 14.97 -2.19 25.74
CA PHE A 351 15.95 -1.10 25.74
C PHE A 351 15.48 0.17 25.04
N MET A 352 14.53 0.06 24.10
CA MET A 352 13.88 1.19 23.45
C MET A 352 12.64 1.68 24.23
N GLY A 353 12.25 0.95 25.28
CA GLY A 353 11.06 1.21 26.09
C GLY A 353 9.78 0.57 25.52
N ILE A 354 9.93 -0.44 24.68
CA ILE A 354 8.81 -1.24 24.16
C ILE A 354 8.70 -2.50 25.02
N ASP A 355 7.73 -2.53 25.92
CA ASP A 355 7.39 -3.72 26.68
C ASP A 355 6.25 -4.43 25.96
N PHE A 356 6.55 -5.57 25.34
CA PHE A 356 5.62 -6.32 24.51
C PHE A 356 4.75 -7.25 25.34
N ASP A 357 3.45 -7.35 25.02
CA ASP A 357 2.48 -8.26 25.66
C ASP A 357 2.01 -9.34 24.67
N ALA A 358 2.51 -10.57 24.85
CA ALA A 358 2.18 -11.71 23.98
C ALA A 358 0.69 -12.10 24.02
N VAL A 359 -0.02 -11.84 25.12
CA VAL A 359 -1.45 -12.14 25.24
C VAL A 359 -2.27 -11.10 24.47
N ARG A 360 -1.99 -9.82 24.69
CA ARG A 360 -2.63 -8.72 23.95
C ARG A 360 -2.36 -8.82 22.44
N ASN A 361 -1.19 -9.29 22.05
CA ASN A 361 -0.80 -9.48 20.65
C ASN A 361 -1.72 -10.44 19.86
N ARG A 362 -2.52 -11.26 20.52
CA ARG A 362 -3.50 -12.18 19.92
C ARG A 362 -4.93 -11.61 19.92
N GLY A 363 -5.06 -10.29 19.77
CA GLY A 363 -6.33 -9.58 19.69
C GLY A 363 -7.21 -9.99 18.51
N LYS A 364 -8.41 -9.46 18.47
CA LYS A 364 -9.42 -9.83 17.48
C LYS A 364 -9.09 -9.26 16.09
N ARG A 365 -9.09 -10.12 15.09
CA ARG A 365 -8.93 -9.73 13.68
C ARG A 365 -9.96 -8.67 13.24
N GLY A 366 -9.51 -7.72 12.42
CA GLY A 366 -10.36 -6.66 11.89
C GLY A 366 -10.76 -5.61 12.92
N THR A 367 -9.99 -5.48 14.00
CA THR A 367 -10.14 -4.42 15.00
C THR A 367 -8.79 -3.81 15.34
N ASP A 368 -8.82 -2.57 15.78
CA ASP A 368 -7.64 -1.88 16.31
C ASP A 368 -7.45 -2.27 17.79
N TYR A 369 -6.20 -2.56 18.17
CA TYR A 369 -5.89 -2.92 19.57
C TYR A 369 -4.42 -2.69 19.93
N GLU A 370 -4.19 -2.40 21.21
CA GLU A 370 -2.85 -2.28 21.81
C GLU A 370 -2.21 -3.66 22.01
N ILE A 371 -0.89 -3.76 21.73
CA ILE A 371 -0.08 -4.95 21.92
C ILE A 371 1.14 -4.70 22.84
N SER A 372 1.27 -3.50 23.39
CA SER A 372 2.23 -3.19 24.46
C SER A 372 1.68 -3.56 25.84
N ALA A 373 2.57 -3.89 26.77
CA ALA A 373 2.24 -4.15 28.17
C ALA A 373 1.76 -2.86 28.87
N GLU A 374 1.03 -3.03 29.96
CA GLU A 374 0.65 -1.91 30.82
C GLU A 374 1.90 -1.21 31.36
N GLY A 375 1.94 0.13 31.26
CA GLY A 375 3.09 0.93 31.68
C GLY A 375 4.23 1.01 30.67
N SER A 376 4.16 0.32 29.51
CA SER A 376 5.14 0.47 28.45
C SER A 376 5.28 1.95 28.05
N ARG A 377 6.53 2.43 28.03
CA ARG A 377 6.83 3.83 27.67
C ARG A 377 6.56 4.10 26.19
N VAL A 378 6.95 3.18 25.35
CA VAL A 378 6.64 3.21 23.92
C VAL A 378 5.45 2.29 23.67
N LYS A 379 4.42 2.83 23.04
CA LYS A 379 3.24 2.06 22.72
C LYS A 379 3.44 1.21 21.45
N ALA A 380 2.73 0.10 21.38
CA ALA A 380 2.66 -0.72 20.18
C ALA A 380 1.21 -1.16 19.92
N ALA A 381 0.79 -1.13 18.66
CA ALA A 381 -0.59 -1.44 18.29
C ALA A 381 -0.70 -2.14 16.93
N VAL A 382 -1.81 -2.82 16.74
CA VAL A 382 -2.34 -3.20 15.44
C VAL A 382 -3.42 -2.20 15.07
N ILE A 383 -3.31 -1.59 13.89
CA ILE A 383 -4.30 -0.67 13.32
C ILE A 383 -4.67 -1.18 11.93
N CYS A 384 -5.94 -1.44 11.70
CA CYS A 384 -6.43 -1.88 10.40
C CYS A 384 -6.35 -0.74 9.39
N THR A 385 -5.67 -0.96 8.27
CA THR A 385 -5.63 0.05 7.18
C THR A 385 -6.92 0.02 6.36
N ASP A 386 -7.34 1.19 5.90
CA ASP A 386 -8.46 1.37 4.97
C ASP A 386 -8.11 2.45 3.93
N GLU A 387 -7.31 2.04 2.94
CA GLU A 387 -6.84 2.95 1.89
C GLU A 387 -8.01 3.46 1.03
N GLU A 388 -9.00 2.63 0.76
CA GLU A 388 -10.18 3.01 0.00
C GLU A 388 -11.01 4.09 0.72
N LEU A 389 -11.11 4.00 2.04
CA LEU A 389 -11.77 5.03 2.85
C LEU A 389 -10.99 6.36 2.80
N VAL A 390 -9.66 6.32 2.84
CA VAL A 390 -8.85 7.54 2.71
C VAL A 390 -9.07 8.19 1.35
N ILE A 391 -9.04 7.40 0.27
CA ILE A 391 -9.33 7.89 -1.09
C ILE A 391 -10.73 8.50 -1.15
N ALA A 392 -11.73 7.85 -0.56
CA ALA A 392 -13.10 8.36 -0.53
C ALA A 392 -13.22 9.67 0.26
N LYS A 393 -12.56 9.79 1.41
CA LYS A 393 -12.53 11.03 2.23
C LYS A 393 -11.84 12.18 1.51
N ASP A 394 -10.72 11.93 0.85
CA ASP A 394 -10.02 12.94 0.06
C ASP A 394 -10.85 13.37 -1.15
N THR A 395 -11.51 12.41 -1.81
CA THR A 395 -12.46 12.69 -2.89
C THR A 395 -13.61 13.57 -2.41
N TYR A 396 -14.21 13.24 -1.26
CA TYR A 396 -15.26 14.06 -0.63
C TYR A 396 -14.77 15.47 -0.35
N ARG A 397 -13.61 15.62 0.29
CA ARG A 397 -13.00 16.91 0.66
C ARG A 397 -12.79 17.81 -0.56
N LEU A 398 -12.36 17.26 -1.67
CA LEU A 398 -12.00 18.01 -2.90
C LEU A 398 -13.21 18.26 -3.83
N THR A 399 -14.32 17.55 -3.62
CA THR A 399 -15.49 17.62 -4.53
C THR A 399 -16.78 18.11 -3.90
N LYS A 400 -16.79 18.37 -2.57
CA LYS A 400 -17.93 18.96 -1.85
C LYS A 400 -18.17 20.43 -2.22
#